data_2ec3eb62228b16b0e5a18f6bad7daf34
#
_entry.id   2ec3eb62228b16b0e5a18f6bad7daf34
#
_cell.length_a   1.000
_cell.length_b   1.000
_cell.length_c   1.000
_cell.angle_alpha   90.00
_cell.angle_beta   90.00
_cell.angle_gamma   90.00
#
_symmetry.space_group_name_H-M   'P 1'
#
loop_
_entity.id
_entity.type
_entity.pdbx_description
1 polymer ?
#
loop_
_entity_poly.entity_id
_entity_poly.type
_entity_poly.pdbx_seq_one_letter_code
_entity_poly.pdbx_strand_id
1 'polypeptide(L)'
;MPHPVMFDEADPLLTRIRGLALTFPGAAEKISHGRPFFYTRTAFAVYGGSVKATGVQFPRSLIVKPDAAEREALLGQPHTYDPAYLGPSGWIGFDLERADVDWDEIAELLDMSFRVTAPARLVREWDGRVG
;
A
#
# COMPACT_ATOMS: atom_id res chain seq x y z
N MET A 1 -4.75 22.55 11.60
CA MET A 1 -5.96 21.72 11.60
C MET A 1 -5.58 20.29 11.29
N PRO A 2 -6.03 19.31 12.07
CA PRO A 2 -5.82 17.92 11.71
C PRO A 2 -6.60 17.57 10.44
N HIS A 3 -6.08 16.65 9.67
CA HIS A 3 -6.81 16.15 8.51
C HIS A 3 -8.05 15.37 8.98
N PRO A 4 -9.17 15.48 8.26
CA PRO A 4 -10.32 14.62 8.57
C PRO A 4 -9.97 13.16 8.36
N VAL A 5 -10.64 12.29 9.11
CA VAL A 5 -10.54 10.85 8.89
C VAL A 5 -11.19 10.52 7.54
N MET A 6 -10.45 9.84 6.66
CA MET A 6 -10.84 9.57 5.29
C MET A 6 -11.09 8.08 5.03
N PHE A 7 -11.39 7.33 6.08
CA PHE A 7 -11.66 5.89 5.98
C PHE A 7 -12.66 5.48 7.05
N ASP A 8 -13.30 4.32 6.84
CA ASP A 8 -14.19 3.70 7.80
C ASP A 8 -13.41 2.63 8.56
N GLU A 9 -13.33 2.76 9.88
CA GLU A 9 -12.64 1.79 10.74
C GLU A 9 -13.21 0.38 10.61
N ALA A 10 -14.49 0.25 10.28
CA ALA A 10 -15.17 -1.02 10.10
C ALA A 10 -15.10 -1.58 8.67
N ASP A 11 -14.37 -0.92 7.76
CA ASP A 11 -14.24 -1.34 6.37
C ASP A 11 -13.59 -2.73 6.29
N PRO A 12 -14.29 -3.74 5.74
CA PRO A 12 -13.72 -5.10 5.65
C PRO A 12 -12.50 -5.18 4.74
N LEU A 13 -12.37 -4.33 3.72
CA LEU A 13 -11.18 -4.28 2.90
C LEU A 13 -9.97 -3.78 3.70
N LEU A 14 -10.16 -2.74 4.50
CA LEU A 14 -9.11 -2.25 5.39
C LEU A 14 -8.71 -3.33 6.41
N THR A 15 -9.66 -4.02 7.00
CA THR A 15 -9.38 -5.12 7.93
C THR A 15 -8.52 -6.18 7.27
N ARG A 16 -8.80 -6.51 6.02
CA ARG A 16 -8.02 -7.50 5.28
C ARG A 16 -6.61 -7.01 4.96
N ILE A 17 -6.46 -5.76 4.56
CA ILE A 17 -5.14 -5.15 4.34
C ILE A 17 -4.33 -5.13 5.66
N ARG A 18 -4.95 -4.75 6.76
CA ARG A 18 -4.30 -4.79 8.09
C ARG A 18 -3.78 -6.19 8.41
N GLY A 19 -4.61 -7.21 8.18
CA GLY A 19 -4.24 -8.60 8.42
C GLY A 19 -3.01 -9.03 7.65
N LEU A 20 -2.85 -8.56 6.43
CA LEU A 20 -1.69 -8.86 5.60
C LEU A 20 -0.47 -7.99 5.98
N ALA A 21 -0.66 -6.67 6.08
CA ALA A 21 0.44 -5.74 6.28
C ALA A 21 1.11 -5.91 7.65
N LEU A 22 0.33 -6.17 8.69
CA LEU A 22 0.87 -6.27 10.05
C LEU A 22 1.53 -7.62 10.35
N THR A 23 1.53 -8.57 9.39
CA THR A 23 2.31 -9.81 9.53
C THR A 23 3.80 -9.61 9.25
N PHE A 24 4.17 -8.55 8.54
CA PHE A 24 5.58 -8.28 8.25
C PHE A 24 6.33 -7.90 9.53
N PRO A 25 7.59 -8.35 9.69
CA PRO A 25 8.35 -8.04 10.91
C PRO A 25 8.56 -6.54 11.09
N GLY A 26 8.34 -6.08 12.31
CA GLY A 26 8.50 -4.67 12.67
C GLY A 26 7.40 -3.75 12.14
N ALA A 27 6.38 -4.27 11.46
CA ALA A 27 5.31 -3.46 10.89
C ALA A 27 4.39 -2.89 11.95
N ALA A 28 4.04 -1.63 11.78
CA ALA A 28 3.08 -0.91 12.60
C ALA A 28 2.16 -0.07 11.72
N GLU A 29 1.06 0.38 12.28
CA GLU A 29 0.10 1.24 11.59
C GLU A 29 0.02 2.59 12.30
N LYS A 30 -0.09 3.66 11.51
CA LYS A 30 -0.40 5.00 12.02
C LYS A 30 -1.36 5.69 11.07
N ILE A 31 -2.09 6.66 11.58
CA ILE A 31 -2.93 7.51 10.75
C ILE A 31 -2.11 8.75 10.37
N SER A 32 -1.97 8.98 9.08
CA SER A 32 -1.26 10.14 8.55
C SER A 32 -2.09 10.74 7.41
N HIS A 33 -2.30 12.05 7.44
CA HIS A 33 -3.13 12.76 6.45
C HIS A 33 -4.53 12.14 6.31
N GLY A 34 -5.08 11.64 7.44
CA GLY A 34 -6.41 11.05 7.51
C GLY A 34 -6.52 9.62 7.01
N ARG A 35 -5.42 8.96 6.68
CA ARG A 35 -5.41 7.60 6.11
C ARG A 35 -4.49 6.66 6.87
N PRO A 36 -4.79 5.34 6.88
CA PRO A 36 -3.88 4.35 7.48
C PRO A 36 -2.60 4.21 6.66
N PHE A 37 -1.47 4.39 7.33
CA PHE A 37 -0.13 4.12 6.81
C PHE A 37 0.46 2.95 7.55
N PHE A 38 1.01 1.99 6.82
CA PHE A 38 1.74 0.85 7.39
C PHE A 38 3.23 1.09 7.16
N TYR A 39 4.02 0.94 8.22
CA TYR A 39 5.44 1.33 8.18
C TYR A 39 6.30 0.39 9.01
N THR A 40 7.59 0.39 8.68
CA THR A 40 8.66 -0.10 9.55
C THR A 40 9.48 1.11 9.99
N ARG A 41 10.61 1.40 9.35
CA ARG A 41 11.27 2.69 9.51
C ARG A 41 10.59 3.76 8.65
N THR A 42 10.23 3.40 7.42
CA THR A 42 9.45 4.23 6.52
C THR A 42 8.19 3.48 6.10
N ALA A 43 7.22 4.19 5.51
CA ALA A 43 5.98 3.57 5.06
C ALA A 43 6.24 2.58 3.92
N PHE A 44 5.49 1.49 3.89
CA PHE A 44 5.48 0.54 2.78
C PHE A 44 4.09 0.31 2.20
N ALA A 45 3.04 0.79 2.84
CA ALA A 45 1.68 0.70 2.32
C ALA A 45 0.82 1.82 2.86
N VAL A 46 -0.13 2.28 2.04
CA VAL A 46 -1.12 3.30 2.44
C VAL A 46 -2.49 2.81 1.97
N TYR A 47 -3.51 2.98 2.80
CA TYR A 47 -4.88 2.65 2.45
C TYR A 47 -5.64 3.89 2.02
N GLY A 48 -6.02 3.92 0.73
CA GLY A 48 -6.78 5.02 0.13
C GLY A 48 -5.90 6.13 -0.42
N GLY A 49 -6.36 6.74 -1.50
CA GLY A 49 -5.65 7.84 -2.15
C GLY A 49 -6.48 8.46 -3.26
N SER A 50 -5.85 9.35 -4.02
CA SER A 50 -6.47 10.02 -5.15
C SER A 50 -5.54 10.01 -6.36
N VAL A 51 -6.13 10.15 -7.55
CA VAL A 51 -5.40 10.20 -8.81
C VAL A 51 -4.70 11.56 -8.94
N LYS A 52 -3.41 11.55 -9.19
CA LYS A 52 -2.60 12.77 -9.34
C LYS A 52 -3.14 13.69 -10.42
N ALA A 53 -3.46 13.14 -11.60
CA ALA A 53 -3.85 13.94 -12.76
C ALA A 53 -5.24 14.55 -12.64
N THR A 54 -6.18 13.89 -11.95
CA THR A 54 -7.60 14.24 -11.99
C THR A 54 -8.20 14.58 -10.62
N GLY A 55 -7.54 14.20 -9.52
CA GLY A 55 -8.09 14.33 -8.18
C GLY A 55 -9.19 13.31 -7.85
N VAL A 56 -9.51 12.39 -8.76
CA VAL A 56 -10.50 11.34 -8.49
C VAL A 56 -10.08 10.54 -7.26
N GLN A 57 -11.04 10.33 -6.34
CA GLN A 57 -10.77 9.62 -5.09
C GLN A 57 -10.93 8.11 -5.25
N PHE A 58 -9.95 7.38 -4.73
CA PHE A 58 -10.03 5.93 -4.56
C PHE A 58 -9.86 5.62 -3.06
N PRO A 59 -10.91 5.84 -2.25
CA PRO A 59 -10.80 5.70 -0.79
C PRO A 59 -10.55 4.28 -0.32
N ARG A 60 -10.86 3.29 -1.14
CA ARG A 60 -10.69 1.87 -0.83
C ARG A 60 -9.70 1.28 -1.83
N SER A 61 -8.46 1.73 -1.72
CA SER A 61 -7.36 1.30 -2.58
C SER A 61 -6.12 1.05 -1.74
N LEU A 62 -5.18 0.30 -2.31
CA LEU A 62 -3.88 0.06 -1.71
C LEU A 62 -2.82 0.81 -2.51
N ILE A 63 -2.00 1.61 -1.81
CA ILE A 63 -0.85 2.27 -2.42
C ILE A 63 0.41 1.61 -1.88
N VAL A 64 1.29 1.19 -2.79
CA VAL A 64 2.56 0.54 -2.47
C VAL A 64 3.70 1.19 -3.26
N LYS A 65 4.92 0.97 -2.81
CA LYS A 65 6.12 1.42 -3.52
C LYS A 65 6.78 0.23 -4.20
N PRO A 66 6.59 0.07 -5.52
CA PRO A 66 7.21 -1.02 -6.25
C PRO A 66 8.70 -0.76 -6.50
N ASP A 67 9.40 -1.81 -6.87
CA ASP A 67 10.72 -1.67 -7.48
C ASP A 67 10.60 -0.72 -8.67
N ALA A 68 11.52 0.23 -8.79
CA ALA A 68 11.48 1.24 -9.84
C ALA A 68 11.42 0.62 -11.26
N ALA A 69 12.08 -0.51 -11.46
CA ALA A 69 12.07 -1.22 -12.73
C ALA A 69 10.70 -1.82 -13.09
N GLU A 70 9.86 -2.09 -12.10
CA GLU A 70 8.55 -2.73 -12.29
C GLU A 70 7.41 -1.71 -12.42
N ARG A 71 7.64 -0.47 -12.01
CA ARG A 71 6.57 0.52 -11.84
C ARG A 71 5.78 0.78 -13.12
N GLU A 72 6.49 0.98 -14.24
CA GLU A 72 5.83 1.31 -15.50
C GLU A 72 4.93 0.17 -15.99
N ALA A 73 5.41 -1.06 -15.89
CA ALA A 73 4.63 -2.23 -16.25
C ALA A 73 3.39 -2.40 -15.37
N LEU A 74 3.53 -2.13 -14.07
CA LEU A 74 2.40 -2.18 -13.14
C LEU A 74 1.36 -1.09 -13.45
N LEU A 75 1.79 0.13 -13.78
CA LEU A 75 0.87 1.21 -14.16
C LEU A 75 0.11 0.91 -15.46
N GLY A 76 0.64 0.03 -16.30
CA GLY A 76 -0.05 -0.41 -17.51
C GLY A 76 -1.18 -1.42 -17.26
N GLN A 77 -1.29 -1.96 -16.05
CA GLN A 77 -2.35 -2.90 -15.70
C GLN A 77 -3.67 -2.16 -15.41
N PRO A 78 -4.83 -2.84 -15.65
CA PRO A 78 -6.10 -2.25 -15.26
C PRO A 78 -6.20 -2.06 -13.74
N HIS A 79 -7.04 -1.12 -13.31
CA HIS A 79 -7.32 -0.83 -11.90
C HIS A 79 -6.16 -0.23 -11.12
N THR A 80 -5.16 0.30 -11.80
CA THR A 80 -4.05 1.02 -11.20
C THR A 80 -4.19 2.53 -11.42
N TYR A 81 -3.48 3.31 -10.60
CA TYR A 81 -3.43 4.75 -10.78
C TYR A 81 -2.13 5.33 -10.24
N ASP A 82 -1.76 6.51 -10.77
CA ASP A 82 -0.63 7.28 -10.27
C ASP A 82 -1.13 8.16 -9.12
N PRO A 83 -0.73 7.88 -7.87
CA PRO A 83 -1.32 8.56 -6.72
C PRO A 83 -0.78 9.97 -6.54
N ALA A 84 -1.68 10.89 -6.13
CA ALA A 84 -1.32 12.23 -5.75
C ALA A 84 -0.32 12.20 -4.58
N TYR A 85 0.65 13.11 -4.59
CA TYR A 85 1.70 13.32 -3.59
C TYR A 85 2.74 12.19 -3.52
N LEU A 86 2.33 10.93 -3.63
CA LEU A 86 3.23 9.76 -3.52
C LEU A 86 3.76 9.31 -4.87
N GLY A 87 3.03 9.57 -5.96
CA GLY A 87 3.44 9.17 -7.30
C GLY A 87 4.84 9.62 -7.69
N PRO A 88 5.24 10.90 -7.45
CA PRO A 88 6.60 11.36 -7.78
C PRO A 88 7.72 10.60 -7.08
N SER A 89 7.43 9.98 -5.94
CA SER A 89 8.39 9.14 -5.20
C SER A 89 8.34 7.68 -5.61
N GLY A 90 7.60 7.34 -6.67
CA GLY A 90 7.57 6.00 -7.25
C GLY A 90 6.46 5.09 -6.76
N TRP A 91 5.50 5.59 -6.01
CA TRP A 91 4.36 4.82 -5.51
C TRP A 91 3.31 4.60 -6.59
N ILE A 92 2.48 3.56 -6.43
CA ILE A 92 1.40 3.21 -7.34
C ILE A 92 0.19 2.74 -6.54
N GLY A 93 -1.01 3.09 -6.99
CA GLY A 93 -2.27 2.72 -6.36
C GLY A 93 -3.00 1.62 -7.10
N PHE A 94 -3.71 0.78 -6.35
CA PHE A 94 -4.52 -0.34 -6.85
C PHE A 94 -5.92 -0.23 -6.26
N ASP A 95 -6.92 -0.07 -7.10
CA ASP A 95 -8.31 -0.03 -6.66
C ASP A 95 -8.74 -1.40 -6.14
N LEU A 96 -9.30 -1.43 -4.92
CA LEU A 96 -9.79 -2.66 -4.29
C LEU A 96 -11.33 -2.78 -4.34
N GLU A 97 -12.04 -1.75 -4.82
CA GLU A 97 -13.50 -1.79 -4.94
C GLU A 97 -13.94 -2.48 -6.22
N ARG A 98 -13.59 -3.74 -6.34
CA ARG A 98 -13.95 -4.57 -7.50
C ARG A 98 -14.10 -6.02 -7.06
N ALA A 99 -14.95 -6.77 -7.77
CA ALA A 99 -15.28 -8.13 -7.40
C ALA A 99 -14.16 -9.14 -7.68
N ASP A 100 -13.23 -8.79 -8.57
CA ASP A 100 -12.21 -9.71 -9.11
C ASP A 100 -10.81 -9.46 -8.54
N VAL A 101 -10.72 -8.90 -7.32
CA VAL A 101 -9.41 -8.69 -6.66
C VAL A 101 -8.74 -10.05 -6.40
N ASP A 102 -7.52 -10.19 -6.90
CA ASP A 102 -6.67 -11.33 -6.59
C ASP A 102 -5.86 -11.01 -5.33
N TRP A 103 -6.24 -11.61 -4.21
CA TRP A 103 -5.61 -11.34 -2.92
C TRP A 103 -4.20 -11.93 -2.81
N ASP A 104 -3.85 -12.93 -3.60
CA ASP A 104 -2.47 -13.40 -3.69
C ASP A 104 -1.59 -12.34 -4.36
N GLU A 105 -2.11 -11.67 -5.40
CA GLU A 105 -1.43 -10.54 -6.01
C GLU A 105 -1.24 -9.39 -5.02
N ILE A 106 -2.27 -9.07 -4.23
CA ILE A 106 -2.18 -8.03 -3.20
C ILE A 106 -1.09 -8.36 -2.17
N ALA A 107 -1.03 -9.61 -1.74
CA ALA A 107 0.03 -10.06 -0.82
C ALA A 107 1.42 -9.91 -1.44
N GLU A 108 1.57 -10.23 -2.72
CA GLU A 108 2.84 -10.05 -3.45
C GLU A 108 3.24 -8.58 -3.57
N LEU A 109 2.28 -7.69 -3.82
CA LEU A 109 2.53 -6.26 -3.89
C LEU A 109 3.00 -5.70 -2.54
N LEU A 110 2.40 -6.14 -1.45
CA LEU A 110 2.83 -5.77 -0.10
C LEU A 110 4.25 -6.28 0.18
N ASP A 111 4.52 -7.53 -0.17
CA ASP A 111 5.85 -8.13 -0.02
C ASP A 111 6.91 -7.34 -0.79
N MET A 112 6.64 -7.02 -2.04
CA MET A 112 7.55 -6.23 -2.87
C MET A 112 7.83 -4.86 -2.25
N SER A 113 6.78 -4.16 -1.81
CA SER A 113 6.90 -2.84 -1.20
C SER A 113 7.68 -2.89 0.11
N PHE A 114 7.42 -3.91 0.93
CA PHE A 114 8.18 -4.14 2.16
C PHE A 114 9.67 -4.33 1.87
N ARG A 115 10.02 -5.13 0.87
CA ARG A 115 11.43 -5.39 0.49
C ARG A 115 12.14 -4.13 0.00
N VAL A 116 11.42 -3.24 -0.68
CA VAL A 116 11.99 -1.97 -1.21
C VAL A 116 12.24 -0.97 -0.07
N THR A 117 11.41 -0.97 0.97
CA THR A 117 11.37 0.12 1.96
C THR A 117 11.92 -0.25 3.33
N ALA A 118 11.88 -1.53 3.71
CA ALA A 118 12.26 -1.95 5.05
C ALA A 118 13.77 -2.04 5.24
N PRO A 119 14.27 -1.89 6.48
CA PRO A 119 15.67 -2.19 6.76
C PRO A 119 16.04 -3.63 6.41
N ALA A 120 17.27 -3.83 5.95
CA ALA A 120 17.74 -5.13 5.48
C ALA A 120 17.57 -6.24 6.54
N ARG A 121 17.76 -5.93 7.82
CA ARG A 121 17.61 -6.92 8.91
C ARG A 121 16.17 -7.46 8.99
N LEU A 122 15.17 -6.59 8.72
CA LEU A 122 13.76 -7.01 8.73
C LEU A 122 13.42 -7.83 7.49
N VAL A 123 14.01 -7.52 6.34
CA VAL A 123 13.86 -8.32 5.12
C VAL A 123 14.43 -9.73 5.36
N ARG A 124 15.60 -9.83 5.98
CA ARG A 124 16.20 -11.14 6.32
C ARG A 124 15.32 -11.92 7.29
N GLU A 125 14.74 -11.25 8.28
CA GLU A 125 13.82 -11.90 9.22
C GLU A 125 12.59 -12.45 8.50
N TRP A 126 12.03 -11.66 7.58
CA TRP A 126 10.89 -12.08 6.76
C TRP A 126 11.25 -13.30 5.90
N ASP A 127 12.39 -13.27 5.24
CA ASP A 127 12.87 -14.41 4.43
C ASP A 127 13.03 -15.68 5.27
N GLY A 128 13.48 -15.55 6.51
CA GLY A 128 13.58 -16.66 7.44
C GLY A 128 12.25 -17.28 7.83
N ARG A 129 11.16 -16.48 7.82
CA ARG A 129 9.82 -16.98 8.13
C ARG A 129 9.16 -17.67 6.95
N VAL A 130 9.40 -17.20 5.72
CA VAL A 130 8.72 -17.67 4.51
C VAL A 130 9.58 -18.61 3.67
N GLY A 131 10.87 -18.62 3.93
CA GLY A 131 11.84 -19.48 3.26
C GLY A 131 12.05 -20.78 4.03
#